data_933c83a304fc117cc41a72fb4b1eb971
#
_entry.id   933c83a304fc117cc41a72fb4b1eb971
#
_cell.length_a   1.000
_cell.length_b   1.000
_cell.length_c   1.000
_cell.angle_alpha   90.00
_cell.angle_beta   90.00
_cell.angle_gamma   90.00
#
_symmetry.space_group_name_H-M   'P 1'
#
loop_
_entity.id
_entity.type
_entity.pdbx_description
1 polymer ?
#
loop_
_entity_poly.entity_id
_entity_poly.type
_entity_poly.pdbx_seq_one_letter_code
_entity_poly.pdbx_strand_id
1 'polypeptide(L)'
;FVSEVSYAIYNTELRDDVMVHRTGQQKILLIEDEAVFRMTLGAYLRSKNYLLMESKNGSEGLACVAMFQPDVVLCDLHMPGMTGHQVITIIHQRYPTIPVIVISGVARFDDVTQALREGACDYLLKPITDWNVVTEAIEQCLSNAEPGDHYQELQHHRAVLRKDDYTATKLMHMMQKKTSPITLGQWRIDYSSTTPLLYAEFYSVDNALMVVIVELYAEMLDVAFVAAMIKFLLDPPYRQYQQNENNIFDSPRNVLSYLNWHICQSGILCNINCSVLLLSDDTEVVHFANAGLSFPHWLKKAANLSLGLLPEVEYHNFNKVISYPFEMQVQGEAENNLMLKIARG
;
A
#
# COMPACT_ATOMS: atom_id res chain seq x y z
N PHE A 1 10.41 -14.90 -31.88
CA PHE A 1 9.98 -14.01 -32.97
C PHE A 1 8.45 -13.78 -33.02
N VAL A 2 7.63 -14.68 -32.46
CA VAL A 2 6.16 -14.56 -32.45
C VAL A 2 5.67 -13.93 -31.14
N SER A 3 6.43 -13.95 -30.05
CA SER A 3 6.09 -13.40 -28.74
C SER A 3 6.25 -11.88 -28.65
N GLU A 4 7.22 -11.31 -29.34
CA GLU A 4 7.47 -9.85 -29.30
C GLU A 4 6.44 -9.05 -30.11
N VAL A 5 5.86 -9.63 -31.16
CA VAL A 5 4.86 -8.95 -31.99
C VAL A 5 3.50 -8.92 -31.28
N SER A 6 3.14 -9.95 -30.51
CA SER A 6 1.88 -9.97 -29.73
C SER A 6 1.92 -8.97 -28.56
N TYR A 7 3.08 -8.77 -27.95
CA TYR A 7 3.24 -7.83 -26.83
C TYR A 7 3.22 -6.36 -27.28
N ALA A 8 3.75 -6.09 -28.46
CA ALA A 8 3.73 -4.76 -29.07
C ALA A 8 2.31 -4.35 -29.52
N ILE A 9 1.51 -5.29 -30.02
CA ILE A 9 0.14 -5.02 -30.46
C ILE A 9 -0.79 -4.79 -29.26
N TYR A 10 -0.61 -5.55 -28.16
CA TYR A 10 -1.42 -5.38 -26.93
C TYR A 10 -1.17 -4.03 -26.24
N ASN A 11 0.08 -3.53 -26.29
CA ASN A 11 0.43 -2.22 -25.73
C ASN A 11 0.10 -1.03 -26.63
N THR A 12 -0.13 -1.22 -27.92
CA THR A 12 -0.43 -0.12 -28.83
C THR A 12 -1.94 0.18 -28.90
N GLU A 13 -2.79 -0.84 -28.76
CA GLU A 13 -4.26 -0.64 -28.79
C GLU A 13 -4.83 -0.14 -27.43
N LEU A 14 -4.12 -0.35 -26.30
CA LEU A 14 -4.52 0.16 -24.98
C LEU A 14 -4.00 1.58 -24.68
N ARG A 15 -3.10 2.13 -25.51
CA ARG A 15 -2.56 3.48 -25.29
C ARG A 15 -3.43 4.61 -25.81
N ASP A 16 -4.36 4.35 -26.70
CA ASP A 16 -5.15 5.41 -27.34
C ASP A 16 -6.52 5.67 -26.69
N ASP A 17 -6.99 4.82 -25.75
CA ASP A 17 -8.37 4.95 -25.22
C ASP A 17 -8.49 5.42 -23.77
N VAL A 18 -7.42 5.71 -23.02
CA VAL A 18 -7.51 6.15 -21.61
C VAL A 18 -6.71 7.43 -21.32
N MET A 19 -6.41 8.25 -22.33
CA MET A 19 -6.08 9.66 -22.10
C MET A 19 -7.40 10.45 -22.04
N VAL A 20 -8.18 10.28 -20.99
CA VAL A 20 -9.15 11.30 -20.60
C VAL A 20 -8.34 12.51 -20.16
N HIS A 21 -7.95 13.33 -21.15
CA HIS A 21 -7.52 14.69 -20.86
C HIS A 21 -8.66 15.37 -20.09
N ARG A 22 -8.53 15.52 -18.78
CA ARG A 22 -9.31 16.48 -18.02
C ARG A 22 -8.98 17.85 -18.62
N THR A 23 -9.85 18.34 -19.50
CA THR A 23 -9.70 19.62 -20.22
C THR A 23 -9.95 20.83 -19.32
N GLY A 24 -9.69 20.73 -18.00
CA GLY A 24 -9.87 21.77 -17.01
C GLY A 24 -8.63 21.97 -16.14
N GLN A 25 -8.46 23.17 -15.65
CA GLN A 25 -7.45 23.51 -14.65
C GLN A 25 -7.71 22.70 -13.37
N GLN A 26 -6.69 21.95 -12.88
CA GLN A 26 -6.81 21.11 -11.70
C GLN A 26 -6.97 21.97 -10.44
N LYS A 27 -7.89 21.54 -9.56
CA LYS A 27 -8.27 22.24 -8.34
C LYS A 27 -7.52 21.70 -7.14
N ILE A 28 -6.74 22.53 -6.49
CA ILE A 28 -5.99 22.18 -5.28
C ILE A 28 -6.55 22.93 -4.08
N LEU A 29 -6.83 22.22 -2.99
CA LEU A 29 -7.12 22.82 -1.70
C LEU A 29 -5.86 22.71 -0.81
N LEU A 30 -5.34 23.84 -0.35
CA LEU A 30 -4.24 23.92 0.59
C LEU A 30 -4.76 24.27 1.99
N ILE A 31 -4.52 23.39 2.96
CA ILE A 31 -4.88 23.54 4.37
C ILE A 31 -3.59 23.67 5.19
N GLU A 32 -3.29 24.89 5.65
CA GLU A 32 -1.99 25.20 6.25
C GLU A 32 -2.18 26.41 7.20
N ASP A 33 -1.81 26.30 8.46
CA ASP A 33 -1.97 27.37 9.44
C ASP A 33 -0.84 28.41 9.39
N GLU A 34 0.39 27.98 9.02
CA GLU A 34 1.53 28.88 8.91
C GLU A 34 1.40 29.80 7.68
N ALA A 35 1.18 31.09 7.92
CA ALA A 35 0.91 32.07 6.86
C ALA A 35 2.03 32.17 5.82
N VAL A 36 3.29 32.14 6.24
CA VAL A 36 4.44 32.30 5.33
C VAL A 36 4.55 31.09 4.41
N PHE A 37 4.47 29.90 4.95
CA PHE A 37 4.55 28.67 4.16
C PHE A 37 3.34 28.55 3.21
N ARG A 38 2.12 28.82 3.70
CA ARG A 38 0.89 28.84 2.88
C ARG A 38 1.01 29.80 1.69
N MET A 39 1.48 31.05 1.93
CA MET A 39 1.68 32.02 0.86
C MET A 39 2.72 31.57 -0.16
N THR A 40 3.85 31.01 0.31
CA THR A 40 4.96 30.57 -0.56
C THR A 40 4.54 29.39 -1.44
N LEU A 41 3.95 28.35 -0.82
CA LEU A 41 3.43 27.19 -1.54
C LEU A 41 2.29 27.59 -2.46
N GLY A 42 1.38 28.45 -1.99
CA GLY A 42 0.27 28.95 -2.81
C GLY A 42 0.74 29.73 -4.05
N ALA A 43 1.78 30.56 -3.92
CA ALA A 43 2.38 31.25 -5.05
C ALA A 43 3.00 30.27 -6.07
N TYR A 44 3.70 29.24 -5.57
CA TYR A 44 4.26 28.21 -6.41
C TYR A 44 3.18 27.44 -7.18
N LEU A 45 2.13 26.98 -6.51
CA LEU A 45 1.04 26.21 -7.14
C LEU A 45 0.31 27.05 -8.20
N ARG A 46 0.06 28.32 -7.95
CA ARG A 46 -0.50 29.24 -8.96
C ARG A 46 0.43 29.42 -10.16
N SER A 47 1.75 29.46 -9.94
CA SER A 47 2.72 29.55 -11.05
C SER A 47 2.73 28.32 -11.95
N LYS A 48 2.28 27.16 -11.43
CA LYS A 48 2.08 25.92 -12.17
C LYS A 48 0.66 25.78 -12.77
N ASN A 49 -0.11 26.87 -12.74
CA ASN A 49 -1.45 26.94 -13.34
C ASN A 49 -2.52 26.08 -12.65
N TYR A 50 -2.36 25.74 -11.36
CA TYR A 50 -3.40 25.12 -10.56
C TYR A 50 -4.46 26.14 -10.11
N LEU A 51 -5.72 25.73 -10.07
CA LEU A 51 -6.77 26.51 -9.43
C LEU A 51 -6.73 26.26 -7.92
N LEU A 52 -6.28 27.25 -7.15
CA LEU A 52 -5.97 27.09 -5.73
C LEU A 52 -7.04 27.73 -4.84
N MET A 53 -7.50 26.96 -3.85
CA MET A 53 -8.20 27.46 -2.67
C MET A 53 -7.32 27.24 -1.44
N GLU A 54 -7.28 28.22 -0.55
CA GLU A 54 -6.47 28.16 0.67
C GLU A 54 -7.36 28.25 1.91
N SER A 55 -7.00 27.51 2.95
CA SER A 55 -7.58 27.62 4.28
C SER A 55 -6.49 27.60 5.35
N LYS A 56 -6.77 28.21 6.49
CA LYS A 56 -5.82 28.41 7.59
C LYS A 56 -5.99 27.44 8.75
N ASN A 57 -6.93 26.53 8.66
CA ASN A 57 -7.19 25.50 9.67
C ASN A 57 -8.02 24.36 9.09
N GLY A 58 -8.05 23.20 9.79
CA GLY A 58 -8.74 22.00 9.33
C GLY A 58 -10.26 22.18 9.18
N SER A 59 -10.92 22.91 10.08
CA SER A 59 -12.38 23.12 10.03
C SER A 59 -12.80 23.94 8.81
N GLU A 60 -12.07 25.00 8.51
CA GLU A 60 -12.27 25.81 7.31
C GLU A 60 -11.96 24.99 6.04
N GLY A 61 -10.89 24.19 6.07
CA GLY A 61 -10.52 23.28 4.99
C GLY A 61 -11.63 22.30 4.65
N LEU A 62 -12.22 21.64 5.63
CA LEU A 62 -13.32 20.70 5.39
C LEU A 62 -14.57 21.39 4.82
N ALA A 63 -14.87 22.63 5.24
CA ALA A 63 -15.95 23.40 4.63
C ALA A 63 -15.65 23.71 3.15
N CYS A 64 -14.38 24.01 2.83
CA CYS A 64 -13.93 24.27 1.46
C CYS A 64 -14.03 23.02 0.58
N VAL A 65 -13.78 21.81 1.09
CA VAL A 65 -13.91 20.56 0.31
C VAL A 65 -15.30 20.46 -0.32
N ALA A 66 -16.36 20.67 0.46
CA ALA A 66 -17.72 20.54 -0.02
C ALA A 66 -18.10 21.55 -1.12
N MET A 67 -17.62 22.80 -1.00
CA MET A 67 -17.93 23.88 -1.94
C MET A 67 -17.05 23.87 -3.19
N PHE A 68 -15.75 23.63 -2.99
CA PHE A 68 -14.75 23.77 -4.05
C PHE A 68 -14.59 22.50 -4.86
N GLN A 69 -14.86 21.34 -4.23
CA GLN A 69 -14.65 20.01 -4.82
C GLN A 69 -13.24 19.91 -5.43
N PRO A 70 -12.18 19.92 -4.59
CA PRO A 70 -10.81 19.86 -5.07
C PRO A 70 -10.52 18.50 -5.71
N ASP A 71 -9.60 18.49 -6.66
CA ASP A 71 -9.05 17.25 -7.22
C ASP A 71 -8.01 16.63 -6.28
N VAL A 72 -7.28 17.46 -5.51
CA VAL A 72 -6.30 17.05 -4.48
C VAL A 72 -6.37 18.01 -3.29
N VAL A 73 -6.14 17.48 -2.10
CA VAL A 73 -5.94 18.28 -0.87
C VAL A 73 -4.50 18.17 -0.40
N LEU A 74 -3.85 19.31 -0.18
CA LEU A 74 -2.58 19.42 0.54
C LEU A 74 -2.88 19.84 1.97
N CYS A 75 -2.45 19.06 2.97
CA CYS A 75 -2.83 19.29 4.37
C CYS A 75 -1.64 19.24 5.32
N ASP A 76 -1.44 20.27 6.14
CA ASP A 76 -0.53 20.16 7.29
C ASP A 76 -1.12 19.26 8.38
N LEU A 77 -0.25 18.49 9.03
CA LEU A 77 -0.65 17.64 10.16
C LEU A 77 -0.83 18.41 11.46
N HIS A 78 0.02 19.39 11.72
CA HIS A 78 0.16 20.03 13.01
C HIS A 78 -0.49 21.42 13.03
N MET A 79 -1.81 21.44 12.98
CA MET A 79 -2.60 22.68 13.05
C MET A 79 -3.32 22.83 14.39
N PRO A 80 -3.49 24.06 14.90
CA PRO A 80 -4.29 24.32 16.09
C PRO A 80 -5.77 23.94 15.90
N GLY A 81 -6.36 23.33 16.92
CA GLY A 81 -7.76 22.91 16.90
C GLY A 81 -7.94 21.56 16.19
N MET A 82 -8.44 21.57 14.96
CA MET A 82 -8.59 20.36 14.17
C MET A 82 -7.26 19.99 13.51
N THR A 83 -6.73 18.82 13.87
CA THR A 83 -5.46 18.32 13.34
C THR A 83 -5.60 17.79 11.91
N GLY A 84 -4.48 17.71 11.16
CA GLY A 84 -4.46 17.11 9.83
C GLY A 84 -4.92 15.66 9.84
N HIS A 85 -4.59 14.88 10.86
CA HIS A 85 -5.08 13.50 11.03
C HIS A 85 -6.62 13.41 11.03
N GLN A 86 -7.29 14.32 11.75
CA GLN A 86 -8.74 14.37 11.75
C GLN A 86 -9.30 14.77 10.38
N VAL A 87 -8.62 15.71 9.69
CA VAL A 87 -9.02 16.14 8.33
C VAL A 87 -8.91 14.97 7.35
N ILE A 88 -7.78 14.24 7.34
CA ILE A 88 -7.55 13.07 6.48
C ILE A 88 -8.64 12.02 6.70
N THR A 89 -8.87 11.63 7.95
CA THR A 89 -9.89 10.64 8.32
C THR A 89 -11.28 11.04 7.80
N ILE A 90 -11.67 12.31 7.98
CA ILE A 90 -12.98 12.80 7.55
C ILE A 90 -13.08 12.84 6.01
N ILE A 91 -12.04 13.31 5.33
CA ILE A 91 -12.02 13.34 3.85
C ILE A 91 -12.08 11.90 3.31
N HIS A 92 -11.26 11.01 3.82
CA HIS A 92 -11.22 9.60 3.40
C HIS A 92 -12.59 8.91 3.56
N GLN A 93 -13.32 9.20 4.66
CA GLN A 93 -14.64 8.62 4.91
C GLN A 93 -15.77 9.24 4.07
N ARG A 94 -15.74 10.56 3.84
CA ARG A 94 -16.85 11.29 3.19
C ARG A 94 -16.63 11.55 1.71
N TYR A 95 -15.38 11.64 1.29
CA TYR A 95 -14.95 11.97 -0.07
C TYR A 95 -13.82 11.05 -0.52
N PRO A 96 -14.04 9.71 -0.58
CA PRO A 96 -12.97 8.72 -0.80
C PRO A 96 -12.23 8.86 -2.14
N THR A 97 -12.80 9.60 -3.08
CA THR A 97 -12.17 9.88 -4.38
C THR A 97 -11.22 11.07 -4.37
N ILE A 98 -11.17 11.85 -3.29
CA ILE A 98 -10.28 13.01 -3.18
C ILE A 98 -9.00 12.58 -2.46
N PRO A 99 -7.85 12.50 -3.13
CA PRO A 99 -6.58 12.20 -2.49
C PRO A 99 -6.13 13.33 -1.58
N VAL A 100 -5.49 12.97 -0.47
CA VAL A 100 -4.91 13.90 0.48
C VAL A 100 -3.41 13.68 0.55
N ILE A 101 -2.62 14.70 0.22
CA ILE A 101 -1.17 14.74 0.39
C ILE A 101 -0.87 15.49 1.69
N VAL A 102 -0.09 14.90 2.55
CA VAL A 102 0.32 15.51 3.81
C VAL A 102 1.60 16.31 3.63
N ILE A 103 1.67 17.50 4.24
CA ILE A 103 2.88 18.30 4.32
C ILE A 103 3.16 18.61 5.79
N SER A 104 4.29 18.19 6.34
CA SER A 104 4.57 18.39 7.77
C SER A 104 6.02 18.76 8.06
N GLY A 105 6.22 19.65 9.05
CA GLY A 105 7.54 20.05 9.54
C GLY A 105 8.21 19.05 10.48
N VAL A 106 7.48 18.04 10.93
CA VAL A 106 7.99 17.06 11.89
C VAL A 106 8.19 15.73 11.17
N ALA A 107 9.46 15.37 11.01
CA ALA A 107 9.87 14.06 10.48
C ALA A 107 9.70 12.93 11.52
N ARG A 108 8.61 12.97 12.31
CA ARG A 108 8.31 11.85 13.22
C ARG A 108 7.67 10.75 12.41
N PHE A 109 8.31 9.64 12.44
CA PHE A 109 7.88 8.46 11.71
C PHE A 109 6.44 8.02 12.08
N ASP A 110 6.07 8.16 13.36
CA ASP A 110 4.73 7.83 13.85
C ASP A 110 3.65 8.67 13.13
N ASP A 111 3.91 9.95 12.85
CA ASP A 111 2.99 10.85 12.17
C ASP A 111 2.80 10.48 10.69
N VAL A 112 3.90 10.11 9.99
CA VAL A 112 3.86 9.63 8.60
C VAL A 112 3.02 8.37 8.48
N THR A 113 3.33 7.37 9.31
CA THR A 113 2.65 6.07 9.28
C THR A 113 1.18 6.20 9.62
N GLN A 114 0.86 7.04 10.59
CA GLN A 114 -0.52 7.28 10.99
C GLN A 114 -1.30 7.97 9.88
N ALA A 115 -0.74 9.02 9.25
CA ALA A 115 -1.38 9.73 8.15
C ALA A 115 -1.69 8.80 6.96
N LEU A 116 -0.74 7.94 6.56
CA LEU A 116 -0.94 6.97 5.50
C LEU A 116 -2.00 5.92 5.85
N ARG A 117 -2.08 5.46 7.11
CA ARG A 117 -3.16 4.56 7.59
C ARG A 117 -4.52 5.21 7.58
N GLU A 118 -4.59 6.49 7.85
CA GLU A 118 -5.82 7.29 7.85
C GLU A 118 -6.32 7.61 6.44
N GLY A 119 -5.52 7.29 5.40
CA GLY A 119 -5.89 7.41 4.00
C GLY A 119 -5.20 8.56 3.25
N ALA A 120 -4.09 9.10 3.80
CA ALA A 120 -3.24 10.00 3.03
C ALA A 120 -2.66 9.26 1.82
N CYS A 121 -2.62 9.94 0.67
CA CYS A 121 -2.07 9.43 -0.58
C CYS A 121 -0.54 9.54 -0.58
N ASP A 122 -0.01 10.65 -0.05
CA ASP A 122 1.43 10.90 0.02
C ASP A 122 1.79 11.80 1.21
N TYR A 123 3.09 11.93 1.49
CA TYR A 123 3.64 12.68 2.61
C TYR A 123 4.90 13.45 2.24
N LEU A 124 4.87 14.78 2.37
CA LEU A 124 5.98 15.67 2.07
C LEU A 124 6.54 16.30 3.35
N LEU A 125 7.88 16.33 3.47
CA LEU A 125 8.57 16.89 4.63
C LEU A 125 8.96 18.36 4.39
N LYS A 126 8.64 19.25 5.34
CA LYS A 126 9.20 20.59 5.44
C LYS A 126 10.63 20.53 6.08
N PRO A 127 11.60 21.34 5.66
CA PRO A 127 11.51 22.34 4.60
C PRO A 127 11.56 21.71 3.21
N ILE A 128 10.70 22.14 2.30
CA ILE A 128 10.72 21.74 0.90
C ILE A 128 11.80 22.56 0.19
N THR A 129 12.91 21.93 -0.14
CA THR A 129 14.03 22.58 -0.84
C THR A 129 13.89 22.54 -2.35
N ASP A 130 13.24 21.50 -2.87
CA ASP A 130 12.86 21.38 -4.28
C ASP A 130 11.35 21.34 -4.40
N TRP A 131 10.76 22.40 -4.94
CA TRP A 131 9.31 22.53 -5.10
C TRP A 131 8.73 21.59 -6.18
N ASN A 132 9.56 21.04 -7.09
CA ASN A 132 9.06 20.10 -8.09
C ASN A 132 8.49 18.81 -7.44
N VAL A 133 9.00 18.43 -6.27
CA VAL A 133 8.49 17.28 -5.49
C VAL A 133 6.99 17.42 -5.21
N VAL A 134 6.51 18.66 -5.00
CA VAL A 134 5.08 18.92 -4.74
C VAL A 134 4.23 18.66 -5.98
N THR A 135 4.70 19.14 -7.14
CA THR A 135 3.98 18.91 -8.40
C THR A 135 4.01 17.46 -8.81
N GLU A 136 5.13 16.77 -8.61
CA GLU A 136 5.24 15.33 -8.85
C GLU A 136 4.26 14.54 -7.98
N ALA A 137 4.18 14.83 -6.67
CA ALA A 137 3.23 14.20 -5.77
C ALA A 137 1.76 14.45 -6.18
N ILE A 138 1.43 15.68 -6.60
CA ILE A 138 0.09 16.02 -7.08
C ILE A 138 -0.24 15.24 -8.36
N GLU A 139 0.66 15.23 -9.34
CA GLU A 139 0.45 14.54 -10.62
C GLU A 139 0.30 13.03 -10.40
N GLN A 140 1.09 12.44 -9.51
CA GLN A 140 0.98 11.04 -9.14
C GLN A 140 -0.36 10.71 -8.50
N CYS A 141 -0.81 11.49 -7.54
CA CYS A 141 -2.12 11.27 -6.89
C CYS A 141 -3.32 11.50 -7.84
N LEU A 142 -3.15 12.30 -8.89
CA LEU A 142 -4.20 12.59 -9.89
C LEU A 142 -4.19 11.63 -11.08
N SER A 143 -3.04 11.08 -11.43
CA SER A 143 -2.97 10.03 -12.43
C SER A 143 -3.66 8.80 -11.82
N ASN A 144 -4.68 8.25 -12.48
CA ASN A 144 -5.13 6.88 -12.23
C ASN A 144 -4.03 5.94 -12.74
N ALA A 145 -2.81 6.14 -12.21
CA ALA A 145 -1.60 5.54 -12.73
C ALA A 145 -1.66 4.03 -12.55
N GLU A 146 -1.26 3.32 -13.58
CA GLU A 146 -0.88 1.92 -13.54
C GLU A 146 -0.02 1.66 -12.28
N PRO A 147 -0.16 0.51 -11.62
CA PRO A 147 0.56 0.18 -10.38
C PRO A 147 2.09 0.38 -10.41
N GLY A 148 2.68 0.54 -11.59
CA GLY A 148 4.10 0.84 -11.78
C GLY A 148 4.55 2.25 -11.34
N ASP A 149 3.65 3.22 -11.30
CA ASP A 149 4.00 4.61 -10.96
C ASP A 149 4.07 4.84 -9.45
N HIS A 150 3.38 4.04 -8.63
CA HIS A 150 3.55 4.01 -7.16
C HIS A 150 4.98 3.70 -6.72
N TYR A 151 5.79 3.25 -7.65
CA TYR A 151 7.18 2.91 -7.43
C TYR A 151 8.09 4.12 -7.18
N GLN A 152 7.85 5.24 -7.84
CA GLN A 152 8.60 6.48 -7.61
C GLN A 152 8.26 7.07 -6.23
N GLU A 153 7.02 6.95 -5.77
CA GLU A 153 6.60 7.33 -4.41
C GLU A 153 7.41 6.57 -3.35
N LEU A 154 7.56 5.26 -3.54
CA LEU A 154 8.35 4.42 -2.63
C LEU A 154 9.83 4.80 -2.59
N GLN A 155 10.42 5.28 -3.70
CA GLN A 155 11.80 5.77 -3.74
C GLN A 155 11.99 7.04 -2.89
N HIS A 156 11.00 7.92 -2.87
CA HIS A 156 11.03 9.13 -2.04
C HIS A 156 10.95 8.78 -0.55
N HIS A 157 10.06 7.87 -0.17
CA HIS A 157 9.95 7.36 1.21
C HIS A 157 11.18 6.56 1.67
N ARG A 158 11.90 5.92 0.74
CA ARG A 158 13.15 5.20 1.03
C ARG A 158 14.21 6.09 1.69
N ALA A 159 14.34 7.36 1.26
CA ALA A 159 15.30 8.30 1.82
C ALA A 159 14.97 8.68 3.28
N VAL A 160 13.68 8.71 3.63
CA VAL A 160 13.20 9.00 4.99
C VAL A 160 13.42 7.79 5.91
N LEU A 161 13.17 6.58 5.40
CA LEU A 161 13.27 5.34 6.17
C LEU A 161 14.72 4.88 6.42
N ARG A 162 15.67 5.29 5.56
CA ARG A 162 17.10 4.92 5.70
C ARG A 162 17.86 5.64 6.81
N LYS A 163 17.32 6.70 7.39
CA LYS A 163 18.07 7.54 8.33
C LYS A 163 18.22 6.97 9.74
N ASP A 164 17.43 5.95 10.10
CA ASP A 164 17.44 5.42 11.45
C ASP A 164 16.93 3.98 11.53
N ASP A 165 17.84 3.01 11.76
CA ASP A 165 17.53 1.59 11.93
C ASP A 165 16.53 1.31 13.07
N TYR A 166 16.59 2.10 14.17
CA TYR A 166 15.67 1.97 15.28
C TYR A 166 14.24 2.34 14.86
N THR A 167 14.11 3.40 14.10
CA THR A 167 12.84 3.88 13.56
C THR A 167 12.24 2.88 12.58
N ALA A 168 13.06 2.29 11.71
CA ALA A 168 12.66 1.26 10.77
C ALA A 168 12.12 0.00 11.48
N THR A 169 12.81 -0.49 12.50
CA THR A 169 12.37 -1.64 13.31
C THR A 169 11.08 -1.35 14.05
N LYS A 170 10.94 -0.17 14.64
CA LYS A 170 9.72 0.26 15.31
C LYS A 170 8.54 0.34 14.36
N LEU A 171 8.76 0.78 13.11
CA LEU A 171 7.75 0.76 12.06
C LEU A 171 7.22 -0.65 11.80
N MET A 172 8.14 -1.58 11.55
CA MET A 172 7.74 -2.97 11.30
C MET A 172 6.90 -3.52 12.44
N HIS A 173 7.30 -3.26 13.69
CA HIS A 173 6.51 -3.64 14.85
C HIS A 173 5.13 -2.99 14.90
N MET A 174 5.02 -1.72 14.53
CA MET A 174 3.74 -1.00 14.55
C MET A 174 2.82 -1.46 13.40
N MET A 175 3.36 -1.66 12.21
CA MET A 175 2.60 -2.16 11.05
C MET A 175 2.04 -3.56 11.29
N GLN A 176 2.76 -4.37 12.05
CA GLN A 176 2.43 -5.77 12.31
C GLN A 176 1.68 -5.99 13.62
N LYS A 177 1.62 -4.99 14.51
CA LYS A 177 0.93 -5.09 15.79
C LYS A 177 -0.58 -5.13 15.57
N LYS A 178 -1.08 -6.32 15.27
CA LYS A 178 -2.52 -6.61 15.23
C LYS A 178 -2.93 -7.14 16.59
N THR A 179 -3.95 -6.54 17.19
CA THR A 179 -4.55 -7.08 18.43
C THR A 179 -5.31 -8.36 18.07
N SER A 180 -4.82 -9.50 18.49
CA SER A 180 -5.53 -10.78 18.36
C SER A 180 -6.60 -10.90 19.47
N PRO A 181 -7.82 -11.45 19.19
CA PRO A 181 -8.26 -11.91 17.88
C PRO A 181 -8.65 -10.76 16.92
N ILE A 182 -8.37 -10.96 15.64
CA ILE A 182 -8.81 -10.07 14.56
C ILE A 182 -10.16 -10.59 14.06
N THR A 183 -11.14 -9.70 13.91
CA THR A 183 -12.42 -10.04 13.27
C THR A 183 -12.49 -9.34 11.91
N LEU A 184 -12.67 -10.12 10.84
CA LEU A 184 -12.80 -9.64 9.48
C LEU A 184 -13.98 -10.30 8.79
N GLY A 185 -15.10 -9.57 8.67
CA GLY A 185 -16.38 -10.17 8.26
C GLY A 185 -16.79 -11.28 9.20
N GLN A 186 -17.01 -12.48 8.65
CA GLN A 186 -17.34 -13.71 9.38
C GLN A 186 -16.12 -14.48 9.90
N TRP A 187 -14.90 -13.96 9.70
CA TRP A 187 -13.68 -14.65 10.07
C TRP A 187 -13.15 -14.15 11.42
N ARG A 188 -12.88 -15.09 12.32
CA ARG A 188 -12.14 -14.85 13.55
C ARG A 188 -10.74 -15.41 13.41
N ILE A 189 -9.75 -14.55 13.55
CA ILE A 189 -8.35 -14.86 13.30
C ILE A 189 -7.57 -14.64 14.59
N ASP A 190 -7.03 -15.71 15.16
CA ASP A 190 -6.04 -15.66 16.21
C ASP A 190 -4.66 -15.71 15.55
N TYR A 191 -3.87 -14.67 15.75
CA TYR A 191 -2.61 -14.45 15.08
C TYR A 191 -1.53 -14.06 16.07
N SER A 192 -0.36 -14.70 15.96
CA SER A 192 0.83 -14.30 16.69
C SER A 192 2.09 -14.57 15.88
N SER A 193 3.07 -13.69 15.98
CA SER A 193 4.40 -13.87 15.42
C SER A 193 5.46 -13.53 16.45
N THR A 194 6.55 -14.29 16.48
CA THR A 194 7.69 -14.07 17.39
C THR A 194 8.61 -12.97 16.91
N THR A 195 8.50 -12.55 15.65
CA THR A 195 9.36 -11.58 15.02
C THR A 195 8.59 -10.69 14.04
N PRO A 196 9.01 -9.44 13.84
CA PRO A 196 8.45 -8.61 12.77
C PRO A 196 8.87 -9.05 11.35
N LEU A 197 9.87 -9.93 11.23
CA LEU A 197 10.36 -10.41 9.93
C LEU A 197 9.46 -11.48 9.30
N LEU A 198 8.61 -12.13 10.08
CA LEU A 198 7.64 -13.11 9.61
C LEU A 198 6.25 -12.66 10.05
N TYR A 199 5.41 -12.26 9.09
CA TYR A 199 4.10 -11.68 9.38
C TYR A 199 3.03 -12.08 8.37
N ALA A 200 1.76 -11.76 8.66
CA ALA A 200 0.64 -12.01 7.77
C ALA A 200 -0.25 -10.76 7.62
N GLU A 201 -0.71 -10.53 6.39
CA GLU A 201 -1.77 -9.58 6.05
C GLU A 201 -3.06 -10.31 5.71
N PHE A 202 -4.21 -9.70 5.99
CA PHE A 202 -5.52 -10.31 5.86
C PHE A 202 -6.45 -9.41 5.04
N TYR A 203 -7.10 -9.99 4.03
CA TYR A 203 -8.00 -9.29 3.13
C TYR A 203 -9.32 -10.06 3.02
N SER A 204 -10.44 -9.36 3.15
CA SER A 204 -11.77 -9.93 2.90
C SER A 204 -12.05 -9.89 1.39
N VAL A 205 -12.21 -11.03 0.78
CA VAL A 205 -12.37 -11.20 -0.68
C VAL A 205 -13.69 -11.93 -0.90
N ASP A 206 -14.74 -11.20 -1.26
CA ASP A 206 -16.08 -11.73 -1.36
C ASP A 206 -16.48 -12.55 -0.10
N ASN A 207 -16.80 -13.85 -0.28
CA ASN A 207 -17.09 -14.80 0.81
C ASN A 207 -15.85 -15.58 1.28
N ALA A 208 -14.65 -15.06 0.99
CA ALA A 208 -13.39 -15.72 1.34
C ALA A 208 -12.46 -14.80 2.17
N LEU A 209 -11.49 -15.42 2.80
CA LEU A 209 -10.39 -14.75 3.48
C LEU A 209 -9.10 -15.01 2.70
N MET A 210 -8.46 -13.95 2.24
CA MET A 210 -7.10 -14.03 1.71
C MET A 210 -6.09 -13.70 2.80
N VAL A 211 -5.09 -14.56 2.93
CA VAL A 211 -3.98 -14.41 3.88
C VAL A 211 -2.68 -14.34 3.09
N VAL A 212 -1.95 -13.25 3.23
CA VAL A 212 -0.63 -13.06 2.62
C VAL A 212 0.41 -13.19 3.72
N ILE A 213 1.21 -14.24 3.69
CA ILE A 213 2.28 -14.52 4.67
C ILE A 213 3.60 -14.12 4.03
N VAL A 214 4.37 -13.32 4.74
CA VAL A 214 5.64 -12.75 4.26
C VAL A 214 6.75 -13.06 5.26
N GLU A 215 7.86 -13.54 4.74
CA GLU A 215 9.12 -13.69 5.48
C GLU A 215 10.20 -12.82 4.84
N LEU A 216 10.78 -11.95 5.65
CA LEU A 216 11.88 -11.07 5.31
C LEU A 216 13.14 -11.52 6.04
N TYR A 217 14.29 -11.28 5.44
CA TYR A 217 15.57 -11.66 6.01
C TYR A 217 16.22 -10.46 6.70
N ALA A 218 16.77 -10.67 7.90
CA ALA A 218 17.40 -9.61 8.70
C ALA A 218 18.61 -8.96 8.01
N GLU A 219 19.26 -9.70 7.12
CA GLU A 219 20.43 -9.25 6.36
C GLU A 219 20.07 -8.33 5.16
N MET A 220 18.77 -8.19 4.87
CA MET A 220 18.33 -7.32 3.78
C MET A 220 18.58 -5.86 4.16
N LEU A 221 19.17 -5.14 3.23
CA LEU A 221 19.16 -3.68 3.31
C LEU A 221 17.73 -3.17 3.21
N ASP A 222 17.35 -2.26 4.10
CA ASP A 222 16.02 -1.62 4.06
C ASP A 222 14.81 -2.55 4.34
N VAL A 223 14.93 -3.51 5.25
CA VAL A 223 13.85 -4.49 5.61
C VAL A 223 12.51 -3.81 5.89
N ALA A 224 12.50 -2.72 6.64
CA ALA A 224 11.28 -1.99 6.98
C ALA A 224 10.64 -1.33 5.74
N PHE A 225 11.46 -0.85 4.82
CA PHE A 225 11.00 -0.31 3.55
C PHE A 225 10.35 -1.41 2.70
N VAL A 226 10.96 -2.59 2.62
CA VAL A 226 10.40 -3.73 1.88
C VAL A 226 9.07 -4.19 2.48
N ALA A 227 8.96 -4.24 3.81
CA ALA A 227 7.70 -4.56 4.48
C ALA A 227 6.59 -3.53 4.16
N ALA A 228 6.93 -2.24 4.20
CA ALA A 228 6.02 -1.16 3.82
C ALA A 228 5.63 -1.27 2.34
N MET A 229 6.60 -1.52 1.46
CA MET A 229 6.40 -1.67 0.02
C MET A 229 5.37 -2.76 -0.30
N ILE A 230 5.45 -3.94 0.33
CA ILE A 230 4.48 -5.01 0.11
C ILE A 230 3.06 -4.54 0.44
N LYS A 231 2.88 -3.85 1.55
CA LYS A 231 1.58 -3.30 1.94
C LYS A 231 1.09 -2.25 0.94
N PHE A 232 1.94 -1.31 0.55
CA PHE A 232 1.62 -0.28 -0.43
C PHE A 232 1.31 -0.85 -1.82
N LEU A 233 1.94 -1.95 -2.21
CA LEU A 233 1.63 -2.62 -3.46
C LEU A 233 0.28 -3.34 -3.42
N LEU A 234 -0.16 -3.83 -2.26
CA LEU A 234 -1.42 -4.58 -2.15
C LEU A 234 -2.65 -3.72 -1.86
N ASP A 235 -2.50 -2.62 -1.12
CA ASP A 235 -3.64 -1.79 -0.70
C ASP A 235 -4.40 -1.14 -1.89
N PRO A 236 -3.75 -0.52 -2.91
CA PRO A 236 -4.47 0.04 -4.05
C PRO A 236 -5.23 -1.00 -4.89
N PRO A 237 -4.62 -2.12 -5.35
CA PRO A 237 -5.35 -3.11 -6.10
C PRO A 237 -6.45 -3.80 -5.29
N TYR A 238 -6.31 -3.89 -3.95
CA TYR A 238 -7.39 -4.39 -3.11
C TYR A 238 -8.61 -3.46 -3.11
N ARG A 239 -8.41 -2.14 -3.04
CA ARG A 239 -9.51 -1.17 -3.15
C ARG A 239 -10.19 -1.24 -4.51
N GLN A 240 -9.42 -1.33 -5.59
CA GLN A 240 -9.94 -1.51 -6.96
C GLN A 240 -10.71 -2.83 -7.10
N TYR A 241 -10.20 -3.92 -6.51
CA TYR A 241 -10.90 -5.20 -6.47
C TYR A 241 -12.28 -5.07 -5.81
N GLN A 242 -12.37 -4.39 -4.66
CA GLN A 242 -13.65 -4.14 -3.99
C GLN A 242 -14.64 -3.32 -4.83
N GLN A 243 -14.16 -2.60 -5.84
CA GLN A 243 -14.95 -1.83 -6.80
C GLN A 243 -15.22 -2.60 -8.11
N ASN A 244 -14.79 -3.84 -8.20
CA ASN A 244 -14.83 -4.70 -9.41
C ASN A 244 -14.01 -4.12 -10.59
N GLU A 245 -12.94 -3.40 -10.31
CA GLU A 245 -12.08 -2.77 -11.33
C GLU A 245 -10.86 -3.61 -11.72
N ASN A 246 -10.51 -4.62 -10.92
CA ASN A 246 -9.43 -5.58 -11.22
C ASN A 246 -9.75 -6.98 -10.66
N ASN A 247 -8.91 -7.96 -11.01
CA ASN A 247 -9.05 -9.37 -10.65
C ASN A 247 -7.82 -9.95 -9.94
N ILE A 248 -6.96 -9.10 -9.38
CA ILE A 248 -5.71 -9.53 -8.73
C ILE A 248 -6.00 -10.44 -7.55
N PHE A 249 -7.03 -10.13 -6.76
CA PHE A 249 -7.43 -10.89 -5.59
C PHE A 249 -8.31 -12.12 -5.88
N ASP A 250 -8.62 -12.44 -7.16
CA ASP A 250 -9.38 -13.64 -7.51
C ASP A 250 -8.61 -14.93 -7.20
N SER A 251 -7.29 -14.88 -7.19
CA SER A 251 -6.50 -16.08 -6.92
C SER A 251 -5.14 -15.78 -6.27
N PRO A 252 -4.64 -16.72 -5.43
CA PRO A 252 -3.34 -16.60 -4.78
C PRO A 252 -2.18 -16.35 -5.74
N ARG A 253 -2.16 -17.02 -6.90
CA ARG A 253 -1.10 -16.85 -7.90
C ARG A 253 -1.06 -15.44 -8.48
N ASN A 254 -2.23 -14.83 -8.69
CA ASN A 254 -2.31 -13.49 -9.26
C ASN A 254 -1.64 -12.46 -8.33
N VAL A 255 -1.89 -12.58 -7.02
CA VAL A 255 -1.27 -11.73 -6.00
C VAL A 255 0.25 -11.91 -5.98
N LEU A 256 0.76 -13.17 -6.03
CA LEU A 256 2.20 -13.41 -6.09
C LEU A 256 2.84 -12.88 -7.37
N SER A 257 2.20 -13.10 -8.52
CA SER A 257 2.71 -12.61 -9.82
C SER A 257 2.75 -11.09 -9.85
N TYR A 258 1.70 -10.44 -9.34
CA TYR A 258 1.63 -9.00 -9.21
C TYR A 258 2.77 -8.45 -8.31
N LEU A 259 2.92 -8.99 -7.11
CA LEU A 259 3.98 -8.59 -6.19
C LEU A 259 5.36 -8.80 -6.81
N ASN A 260 5.61 -9.98 -7.39
CA ASN A 260 6.90 -10.30 -7.98
C ASN A 260 7.28 -9.34 -9.10
N TRP A 261 6.34 -9.06 -10.00
CA TRP A 261 6.58 -8.13 -11.09
C TRP A 261 6.97 -6.74 -10.58
N HIS A 262 6.21 -6.18 -9.64
CA HIS A 262 6.49 -4.86 -9.08
C HIS A 262 7.78 -4.82 -8.27
N ILE A 263 8.07 -5.85 -7.48
CA ILE A 263 9.32 -5.97 -6.72
C ILE A 263 10.51 -6.01 -7.67
N CYS A 264 10.47 -6.80 -8.74
CA CYS A 264 11.54 -6.85 -9.72
C CYS A 264 11.72 -5.52 -10.49
N GLN A 265 10.63 -4.84 -10.84
CA GLN A 265 10.70 -3.52 -11.49
C GLN A 265 11.29 -2.45 -10.55
N SER A 266 11.21 -2.70 -9.27
CA SER A 266 11.67 -1.78 -8.23
C SER A 266 13.18 -1.50 -8.26
N GLY A 267 13.97 -2.33 -8.87
CA GLY A 267 15.42 -2.26 -8.79
C GLY A 267 15.99 -2.50 -7.38
N ILE A 268 15.13 -2.90 -6.42
CA ILE A 268 15.56 -3.29 -5.08
C ILE A 268 15.97 -4.75 -5.16
N LEU A 269 17.23 -5.01 -4.88
CA LEU A 269 17.71 -6.37 -4.74
C LEU A 269 17.19 -6.94 -3.42
N CYS A 270 16.10 -7.68 -3.47
CA CYS A 270 15.53 -8.35 -2.32
C CYS A 270 15.10 -9.78 -2.70
N ASN A 271 15.13 -10.64 -1.69
CA ASN A 271 14.66 -12.02 -1.77
C ASN A 271 13.61 -12.19 -0.66
N ILE A 272 12.34 -12.36 -1.04
CA ILE A 272 11.22 -12.37 -0.11
C ILE A 272 10.51 -13.71 -0.25
N ASN A 273 10.43 -14.46 0.84
CA ASN A 273 9.56 -15.61 0.88
C ASN A 273 8.12 -15.17 1.15
N CYS A 274 7.20 -15.62 0.32
CA CYS A 274 5.80 -15.25 0.43
C CYS A 274 4.89 -16.44 0.13
N SER A 275 3.79 -16.53 0.85
CA SER A 275 2.71 -17.46 0.51
C SER A 275 1.37 -16.73 0.61
N VAL A 276 0.52 -16.99 -0.36
CA VAL A 276 -0.84 -16.46 -0.38
C VAL A 276 -1.81 -17.62 -0.28
N LEU A 277 -2.72 -17.52 0.69
CA LEU A 277 -3.78 -18.50 0.91
C LEU A 277 -5.14 -17.84 0.71
N LEU A 278 -6.07 -18.56 0.10
CA LEU A 278 -7.47 -18.16 -0.04
C LEU A 278 -8.35 -19.24 0.60
N LEU A 279 -9.00 -18.89 1.71
CA LEU A 279 -9.89 -19.72 2.48
C LEU A 279 -11.33 -19.33 2.13
N SER A 280 -12.07 -20.23 1.47
CA SER A 280 -13.48 -20.00 1.14
C SER A 280 -14.38 -20.35 2.31
N ASP A 281 -15.47 -19.59 2.48
CA ASP A 281 -16.50 -19.90 3.47
C ASP A 281 -17.31 -21.15 3.10
N ASP A 282 -17.52 -21.37 1.81
CA ASP A 282 -18.40 -22.44 1.31
C ASP A 282 -17.72 -23.80 1.26
N THR A 283 -16.39 -23.86 1.38
CA THR A 283 -15.64 -25.09 1.17
C THR A 283 -14.64 -25.37 2.30
N GLU A 284 -14.33 -26.66 2.51
CA GLU A 284 -13.22 -27.11 3.36
C GLU A 284 -11.93 -27.24 2.55
N VAL A 285 -11.66 -26.29 1.67
CA VAL A 285 -10.48 -26.27 0.81
C VAL A 285 -9.80 -24.92 0.91
N VAL A 286 -8.50 -24.91 1.19
CA VAL A 286 -7.66 -23.75 1.02
C VAL A 286 -6.99 -23.82 -0.35
N HIS A 287 -7.15 -22.75 -1.13
CA HIS A 287 -6.35 -22.53 -2.33
C HIS A 287 -5.11 -21.71 -1.95
N PHE A 288 -3.96 -22.04 -2.51
CA PHE A 288 -2.74 -21.34 -2.16
C PHE A 288 -1.73 -21.29 -3.30
N ALA A 289 -0.86 -20.31 -3.28
CA ALA A 289 0.34 -20.23 -4.09
C ALA A 289 1.54 -19.86 -3.19
N ASN A 290 2.72 -20.34 -3.53
CA ASN A 290 3.89 -20.24 -2.67
C ASN A 290 5.14 -19.81 -3.43
N ALA A 291 5.83 -18.83 -2.87
CA ALA A 291 7.11 -18.29 -3.32
C ALA A 291 8.12 -18.39 -2.17
N GLY A 292 8.82 -19.52 -2.08
CA GLY A 292 9.96 -19.72 -1.18
C GLY A 292 9.68 -20.22 0.23
N LEU A 293 8.47 -20.05 0.81
CA LEU A 293 8.20 -20.57 2.15
C LEU A 293 8.28 -22.09 2.20
N SER A 294 9.02 -22.62 3.20
CA SER A 294 9.34 -24.05 3.30
C SER A 294 8.52 -24.80 4.35
N PHE A 295 7.87 -24.14 5.24
CA PHE A 295 7.06 -24.73 6.29
C PHE A 295 5.67 -24.09 6.34
N PRO A 296 4.58 -24.83 6.61
CA PRO A 296 4.53 -26.28 6.80
C PRO A 296 4.89 -27.08 5.54
N HIS A 297 5.20 -28.35 5.69
CA HIS A 297 5.72 -29.22 4.60
C HIS A 297 4.86 -29.25 3.33
N TRP A 298 3.56 -29.02 3.43
CA TRP A 298 2.70 -28.99 2.26
C TRP A 298 2.91 -27.71 1.42
N LEU A 299 3.34 -26.60 2.01
CA LEU A 299 3.77 -25.42 1.27
C LEU A 299 5.05 -25.69 0.48
N LYS A 300 5.99 -26.42 1.07
CA LYS A 300 7.25 -26.77 0.40
C LYS A 300 7.03 -27.53 -0.91
N LYS A 301 6.01 -28.40 -0.99
CA LYS A 301 5.69 -29.15 -2.22
C LYS A 301 5.22 -28.25 -3.37
N ALA A 302 4.73 -27.07 -3.04
CA ALA A 302 4.25 -26.07 -3.98
C ALA A 302 5.21 -24.85 -4.06
N ALA A 303 6.39 -24.95 -3.43
CA ALA A 303 7.36 -23.85 -3.42
C ALA A 303 7.87 -23.56 -4.82
N ASN A 304 7.88 -22.29 -5.14
CA ASN A 304 8.52 -21.72 -6.31
C ASN A 304 9.58 -20.73 -5.85
N LEU A 305 10.27 -20.10 -6.78
CA LEU A 305 11.25 -19.08 -6.46
C LEU A 305 10.63 -17.95 -5.61
N SER A 306 11.40 -17.45 -4.65
CA SER A 306 11.04 -16.30 -3.84
C SER A 306 10.79 -15.06 -4.71
N LEU A 307 10.02 -14.11 -4.19
CA LEU A 307 9.74 -12.86 -4.89
C LEU A 307 11.01 -12.01 -5.03
N GLY A 308 11.10 -11.27 -6.14
CA GLY A 308 12.18 -10.32 -6.39
C GLY A 308 13.43 -10.92 -7.03
N LEU A 309 13.48 -12.23 -7.26
CA LEU A 309 14.64 -12.90 -7.89
C LEU A 309 14.61 -12.81 -9.41
N LEU A 310 13.50 -13.15 -10.03
CA LEU A 310 13.30 -13.14 -11.48
C LEU A 310 11.91 -12.60 -11.83
N PRO A 311 11.78 -11.66 -12.78
CA PRO A 311 10.50 -11.04 -13.10
C PRO A 311 9.48 -11.99 -13.76
N GLU A 312 9.94 -13.00 -14.49
CA GLU A 312 9.11 -13.90 -15.30
C GLU A 312 8.78 -15.23 -14.60
N VAL A 313 8.70 -15.24 -13.26
CA VAL A 313 8.35 -16.45 -12.52
C VAL A 313 6.84 -16.70 -12.64
N GLU A 314 6.46 -17.87 -13.13
CA GLU A 314 5.09 -18.33 -13.13
C GLU A 314 4.74 -19.00 -11.79
N TYR A 315 3.82 -18.42 -11.05
CA TYR A 315 3.26 -19.02 -9.83
C TYR A 315 2.02 -19.84 -10.16
N HIS A 316 1.84 -20.94 -9.44
CA HIS A 316 0.72 -21.87 -9.66
C HIS A 316 -0.18 -21.93 -8.42
N ASN A 317 -1.49 -22.08 -8.66
CA ASN A 317 -2.43 -22.37 -7.59
C ASN A 317 -2.42 -23.86 -7.26
N PHE A 318 -2.40 -24.15 -5.97
CA PHE A 318 -2.56 -25.46 -5.39
C PHE A 318 -3.77 -25.46 -4.45
N ASN A 319 -4.22 -26.63 -4.04
CA ASN A 319 -5.27 -26.76 -3.07
C ASN A 319 -4.94 -27.79 -2.00
N LYS A 320 -5.58 -27.66 -0.85
CA LYS A 320 -5.49 -28.59 0.27
C LYS A 320 -6.82 -28.64 0.99
N VAL A 321 -7.30 -29.84 1.30
CA VAL A 321 -8.44 -30.03 2.19
C VAL A 321 -8.03 -29.65 3.61
N ILE A 322 -8.88 -28.87 4.27
CA ILE A 322 -8.70 -28.36 5.62
C ILE A 322 -9.95 -28.64 6.45
N SER A 323 -9.86 -28.41 7.76
CA SER A 323 -11.02 -28.35 8.66
C SER A 323 -10.99 -27.07 9.44
N TYR A 324 -12.13 -26.53 9.85
CA TYR A 324 -12.22 -25.39 10.74
C TYR A 324 -12.38 -25.83 12.19
N PRO A 325 -11.72 -25.18 13.16
CA PRO A 325 -10.78 -24.07 12.94
C PRO A 325 -9.54 -24.53 12.17
N PHE A 326 -9.13 -23.76 11.16
CA PHE A 326 -7.89 -23.99 10.43
C PHE A 326 -6.72 -23.48 11.25
N GLU A 327 -5.79 -24.35 11.57
CA GLU A 327 -4.59 -24.01 12.33
C GLU A 327 -3.35 -24.24 11.46
N MET A 328 -2.45 -23.27 11.46
CA MET A 328 -1.19 -23.33 10.73
C MET A 328 -0.08 -22.69 11.54
N GLN A 329 1.04 -23.38 11.58
CA GLN A 329 2.31 -22.81 12.08
C GLN A 329 3.26 -22.67 10.90
N VAL A 330 3.87 -21.51 10.78
CA VAL A 330 4.95 -21.25 9.84
C VAL A 330 6.24 -21.05 10.64
N GLN A 331 7.25 -21.84 10.31
CA GLN A 331 8.60 -21.67 10.83
C GLN A 331 9.44 -20.99 9.75
N GLY A 332 9.98 -19.84 10.07
CA GLY A 332 10.93 -19.12 9.25
C GLY A 332 12.38 -19.45 9.65
N GLU A 333 13.31 -18.70 9.10
CA GLU A 333 14.71 -18.77 9.51
C GLU A 333 14.91 -18.21 10.94
N ALA A 334 16.03 -18.57 11.55
CA ALA A 334 16.46 -18.10 12.89
C ALA A 334 15.42 -18.28 14.00
N GLU A 335 14.70 -19.42 14.03
CA GLU A 335 13.65 -19.73 15.01
C GLU A 335 12.43 -18.79 14.98
N ASN A 336 12.25 -18.03 13.91
CA ASN A 336 11.08 -17.22 13.69
C ASN A 336 9.84 -18.11 13.59
N ASN A 337 8.76 -17.71 14.25
CA ASN A 337 7.56 -18.52 14.33
C ASN A 337 6.31 -17.66 14.14
N LEU A 338 5.41 -18.10 13.29
CA LEU A 338 4.08 -17.50 13.11
C LEU A 338 3.02 -18.56 13.34
N MET A 339 2.11 -18.27 14.25
CA MET A 339 0.94 -19.09 14.52
C MET A 339 -0.30 -18.40 13.99
N LEU A 340 -1.12 -19.16 13.29
CA LEU A 340 -2.35 -18.71 12.69
C LEU A 340 -3.45 -19.73 13.01
N LYS A 341 -4.57 -19.24 13.58
CA LYS A 341 -5.79 -20.00 13.78
C LYS A 341 -6.97 -19.22 13.24
N ILE A 342 -7.66 -19.79 12.28
CA ILE A 342 -8.77 -19.17 11.59
C ILE A 342 -10.03 -19.98 11.86
N ALA A 343 -11.05 -19.34 12.40
CA ALA A 343 -12.37 -19.92 12.63
C ALA A 343 -13.42 -19.11 11.86
N ARG A 344 -14.50 -19.80 11.52
CA ARG A 344 -15.73 -19.17 11.06
C ARG A 344 -16.49 -18.66 12.28
N GLY A 345 -16.99 -17.43 12.24
CA GLY A 345 -17.79 -16.81 13.29
C GLY A 345 -19.24 -17.22 13.26
#